data_cfbe95fd4fde7ab0788979c0f718f3a6
#
_entry.id   cfbe95fd4fde7ab0788979c0f718f3a6
#
_cell.length_a   1.000
_cell.length_b   1.000
_cell.length_c   1.000
_cell.angle_alpha   90.00
_cell.angle_beta   90.00
_cell.angle_gamma   90.00
#
_symmetry.space_group_name_H-M   'P 1'
#
loop_
_entity.id
_entity.type
_entity.pdbx_description
1 polymer ?
#
loop_
_entity_poly.entity_id
_entity_poly.type
_entity_poly.pdbx_seq_one_letter_code
_entity_poly.pdbx_strand_id
1 'polypeptide(L)'
;EGEMGDAQMGLQARLMSQALRKLTGSIQKSKTTVIFINQLRMKIGVMFGNPETTTGGRALCFYASVRLDIRGIGNIKDGDEVIGRRTRIKVVKNKMAPPFKEAEFDIMFRGDDVGISKEGSLLDLGVESQIVEKSGTWFSYGGERLGQGRENARLYLRENSDIATRIESEVRKVLCIPLADSKEAVPEDSAPPVAPSTQTASPESAGSDGAVAEDTNKKTDPGSKARSKQRKKAAA
;
A
#
# COMPACT_ATOMS: atom_id res chain seq x y z
N GLU A 1 -7.94 25.59 -15.70
CA GLU A 1 -7.69 24.49 -16.64
C GLU A 1 -6.78 25.05 -17.72
N GLY A 2 -5.53 24.54 -17.82
CA GLY A 2 -4.57 24.97 -18.84
C GLY A 2 -4.83 24.28 -20.17
N GLU A 3 -4.37 24.87 -21.25
CA GLU A 3 -4.43 24.29 -22.60
C GLU A 3 -3.59 23.01 -22.70
N MET A 4 -3.92 22.16 -23.70
CA MET A 4 -3.26 20.89 -23.97
C MET A 4 -1.83 21.08 -24.50
N GLY A 5 -0.92 21.47 -23.66
CA GLY A 5 0.48 21.81 -23.97
C GLY A 5 1.17 22.52 -22.81
N ASP A 6 0.42 23.04 -21.87
CA ASP A 6 0.97 23.67 -20.69
C ASP A 6 1.69 22.64 -19.82
N ALA A 7 2.98 22.77 -19.71
CA ALA A 7 3.82 21.94 -18.83
C ALA A 7 3.52 22.27 -17.36
N GLN A 8 2.48 21.66 -16.82
CA GLN A 8 2.11 21.82 -15.40
C GLN A 8 3.06 21.00 -14.52
N MET A 9 4.29 21.45 -14.42
CA MET A 9 5.30 20.78 -13.60
C MET A 9 4.88 20.75 -12.13
N GLY A 10 4.73 19.54 -11.61
CA GLY A 10 4.46 19.31 -10.19
C GLY A 10 3.01 19.48 -9.72
N LEU A 11 2.03 19.71 -10.63
CA LEU A 11 0.63 19.84 -10.26
C LEU A 11 0.13 18.60 -9.47
N GLN A 12 0.40 17.39 -9.97
CA GLN A 12 0.03 16.16 -9.28
C GLN A 12 0.66 16.07 -7.88
N ALA A 13 1.90 16.51 -7.72
CA ALA A 13 2.57 16.49 -6.42
C ALA A 13 1.94 17.50 -5.43
N ARG A 14 1.53 18.67 -5.92
CA ARG A 14 0.81 19.68 -5.10
C ARG A 14 -0.56 19.18 -4.69
N LEU A 15 -1.34 18.63 -5.62
CA LEU A 15 -2.66 18.06 -5.36
C LEU A 15 -2.56 16.90 -4.36
N MET A 16 -1.61 15.99 -4.54
CA MET A 16 -1.39 14.88 -3.62
C MET A 16 -1.05 15.39 -2.22
N SER A 17 -0.19 16.41 -2.10
CA SER A 17 0.18 16.99 -0.81
C SER A 17 -1.01 17.64 -0.10
N GLN A 18 -1.88 18.34 -0.83
CA GLN A 18 -3.09 18.93 -0.30
C GLN A 18 -4.12 17.86 0.10
N ALA A 19 -4.33 16.86 -0.74
CA ALA A 19 -5.25 15.75 -0.49
C ALA A 19 -4.85 14.98 0.78
N LEU A 20 -3.58 14.59 0.91
CA LEU A 20 -3.09 13.86 2.07
C LEU A 20 -3.23 14.66 3.37
N ARG A 21 -3.01 15.98 3.31
CA ARG A 21 -3.20 16.86 4.48
C ARG A 21 -4.65 16.84 4.96
N LYS A 22 -5.62 16.93 4.03
CA LYS A 22 -7.05 16.87 4.35
C LYS A 22 -7.47 15.47 4.83
N LEU A 23 -7.01 14.43 4.13
CA LEU A 23 -7.35 13.03 4.43
C LEU A 23 -6.86 12.58 5.80
N THR A 24 -5.69 13.03 6.26
CA THR A 24 -5.12 12.60 7.54
C THR A 24 -6.08 12.85 8.69
N GLY A 25 -6.72 14.01 8.75
CA GLY A 25 -7.70 14.33 9.81
C GLY A 25 -8.95 13.44 9.74
N SER A 26 -9.45 13.16 8.54
CA SER A 26 -10.63 12.31 8.33
C SER A 26 -10.34 10.85 8.65
N ILE A 27 -9.19 10.34 8.20
CA ILE A 27 -8.73 8.96 8.46
C ILE A 27 -8.57 8.72 9.96
N GLN A 28 -7.98 9.69 10.68
CA GLN A 28 -7.79 9.57 12.12
C GLN A 28 -9.13 9.53 12.88
N LYS A 29 -10.10 10.37 12.48
CA LYS A 29 -11.43 10.39 13.09
C LYS A 29 -12.23 9.11 12.83
N SER A 30 -12.18 8.62 11.60
CA SER A 30 -12.94 7.44 11.18
C SER A 30 -12.26 6.11 11.53
N LYS A 31 -11.00 6.13 12.02
CA LYS A 31 -10.18 4.93 12.29
C LYS A 31 -10.10 3.98 11.08
N THR A 32 -10.13 4.53 9.87
CA THR A 32 -10.15 3.79 8.61
C THR A 32 -8.73 3.50 8.14
N THR A 33 -8.50 2.30 7.60
CA THR A 33 -7.25 1.98 6.89
C THR A 33 -7.39 2.38 5.43
N VAL A 34 -6.42 3.16 4.92
CA VAL A 34 -6.37 3.60 3.52
C VAL A 34 -5.18 2.99 2.83
N ILE A 35 -5.42 2.30 1.71
CA ILE A 35 -4.40 1.66 0.90
C ILE A 35 -4.26 2.43 -0.41
N PHE A 36 -3.05 2.96 -0.67
CA PHE A 36 -2.71 3.61 -1.93
C PHE A 36 -1.98 2.64 -2.84
N ILE A 37 -2.54 2.38 -4.01
CA ILE A 37 -1.90 1.61 -5.07
C ILE A 37 -1.23 2.59 -6.02
N ASN A 38 0.10 2.47 -6.21
CA ASN A 38 0.87 3.40 -7.02
C ASN A 38 1.76 2.66 -8.02
N GLN A 39 1.98 3.26 -9.17
CA GLN A 39 2.91 2.76 -10.19
C GLN A 39 4.33 3.27 -9.96
N LEU A 40 5.30 2.44 -10.30
CA LEU A 40 6.70 2.82 -10.40
C LEU A 40 6.98 3.47 -11.76
N ARG A 41 7.79 4.52 -11.75
CA ARG A 41 8.29 5.22 -12.92
C ARG A 41 9.80 5.34 -12.81
N MET A 42 10.47 5.35 -13.95
CA MET A 42 11.92 5.55 -14.03
C MET A 42 12.19 7.03 -14.25
N LYS A 43 13.08 7.60 -13.45
CA LYS A 43 13.63 8.95 -13.70
C LYS A 43 14.70 8.88 -14.75
N ILE A 44 14.56 9.69 -15.80
CA ILE A 44 15.57 9.85 -16.84
C ILE A 44 16.73 10.67 -16.29
N GLY A 45 17.98 10.30 -16.64
CA GLY A 45 19.17 11.05 -16.28
C GLY A 45 19.76 10.75 -14.89
N VAL A 46 19.27 9.74 -14.17
CA VAL A 46 19.88 9.29 -12.92
C VAL A 46 20.96 8.27 -13.23
N MET A 47 22.23 8.68 -13.18
CA MET A 47 23.38 7.80 -13.43
C MET A 47 23.77 6.97 -12.19
N PHE A 48 23.52 7.46 -10.99
CA PHE A 48 23.86 6.80 -9.73
C PHE A 48 22.65 6.73 -8.79
N GLY A 49 22.52 5.62 -8.06
CA GLY A 49 21.42 5.37 -7.12
C GLY A 49 20.20 4.73 -7.78
N ASN A 50 19.08 4.69 -7.06
CA ASN A 50 17.84 4.07 -7.56
C ASN A 50 17.04 5.08 -8.40
N PRO A 51 16.87 4.84 -9.70
CA PRO A 51 16.11 5.72 -10.60
C PRO A 51 14.60 5.59 -10.40
N GLU A 52 14.14 4.59 -9.68
CA GLU A 52 12.71 4.34 -9.50
C GLU A 52 12.04 5.40 -8.62
N THR A 53 10.90 5.85 -9.06
CA THR A 53 10.08 6.83 -8.33
C THR A 53 8.60 6.52 -8.49
N THR A 54 7.79 7.01 -7.56
CA THR A 54 6.34 6.89 -7.64
C THR A 54 5.73 8.17 -8.22
N THR A 55 4.56 8.06 -8.84
CA THR A 55 3.77 9.22 -9.29
C THR A 55 3.23 10.01 -8.09
N GLY A 56 2.92 11.29 -8.28
CA GLY A 56 2.34 12.12 -7.22
C GLY A 56 3.33 12.73 -6.22
N GLY A 57 4.64 12.67 -6.52
CA GLY A 57 5.67 13.30 -5.70
C GLY A 57 6.04 12.51 -4.45
N ARG A 58 6.74 13.18 -3.50
CA ARG A 58 7.27 12.53 -2.28
C ARG A 58 6.32 12.55 -1.08
N ALA A 59 5.20 13.28 -1.14
CA ALA A 59 4.32 13.48 0.01
C ALA A 59 3.83 12.13 0.58
N LEU A 60 3.35 11.22 -0.27
CA LEU A 60 2.87 9.91 0.14
C LEU A 60 3.95 9.09 0.89
N CYS A 61 5.22 9.21 0.50
CA CYS A 61 6.31 8.53 1.18
C CYS A 61 6.47 8.95 2.64
N PHE A 62 6.17 10.21 2.98
CA PHE A 62 6.22 10.73 4.34
C PHE A 62 4.98 10.35 5.15
N TYR A 63 3.79 10.50 4.56
CA TYR A 63 2.52 10.22 5.23
C TYR A 63 2.31 8.72 5.49
N ALA A 64 2.69 7.85 4.57
CA ALA A 64 2.49 6.41 4.71
C ALA A 64 3.17 5.85 5.97
N SER A 65 2.44 5.03 6.74
CA SER A 65 2.96 4.27 7.89
C SER A 65 3.71 3.03 7.42
N VAL A 66 3.19 2.34 6.42
CA VAL A 66 3.79 1.16 5.81
C VAL A 66 3.94 1.40 4.31
N ARG A 67 5.07 0.97 3.74
CA ARG A 67 5.31 0.96 2.29
C ARG A 67 5.80 -0.41 1.88
N LEU A 68 5.11 -0.98 0.93
CA LEU A 68 5.40 -2.29 0.35
C LEU A 68 5.84 -2.11 -1.11
N ASP A 69 6.91 -2.78 -1.49
CA ASP A 69 7.34 -2.93 -2.88
C ASP A 69 6.99 -4.34 -3.32
N ILE A 70 6.18 -4.45 -4.37
CA ILE A 70 5.66 -5.72 -4.87
C ILE A 70 6.26 -5.97 -6.25
N ARG A 71 6.93 -7.11 -6.42
CA ARG A 71 7.58 -7.50 -7.68
C ARG A 71 7.33 -8.94 -8.03
N GLY A 72 7.00 -9.18 -9.30
CA GLY A 72 7.01 -10.54 -9.84
C GLY A 72 8.45 -11.02 -10.03
N ILE A 73 8.74 -12.21 -9.53
CA ILE A 73 10.07 -12.84 -9.62
C ILE A 73 10.12 -13.80 -10.81
N GLY A 74 9.07 -14.58 -11.02
CA GLY A 74 9.01 -15.59 -12.07
C GLY A 74 7.59 -16.01 -12.41
N ASN A 75 7.44 -16.69 -13.53
CA ASN A 75 6.16 -17.25 -13.93
C ASN A 75 6.09 -18.72 -13.50
N ILE A 76 4.93 -19.13 -13.04
CA ILE A 76 4.61 -20.53 -12.74
C ILE A 76 3.96 -21.10 -13.99
N LYS A 77 4.52 -22.20 -14.50
CA LYS A 77 4.05 -22.84 -15.72
C LYS A 77 3.58 -24.24 -15.42
N ASP A 78 2.56 -24.65 -16.15
CA ASP A 78 2.14 -26.04 -16.29
C ASP A 78 2.26 -26.43 -17.76
N GLY A 79 3.30 -27.22 -18.07
CA GLY A 79 3.75 -27.42 -19.44
C GLY A 79 4.21 -26.10 -20.09
N ASP A 80 3.56 -25.71 -21.18
CA ASP A 80 3.85 -24.45 -21.90
C ASP A 80 3.00 -23.26 -21.43
N GLU A 81 1.99 -23.51 -20.61
CA GLU A 81 1.03 -22.49 -20.20
C GLU A 81 1.45 -21.81 -18.88
N VAL A 82 1.31 -20.49 -18.82
CA VAL A 82 1.55 -19.73 -17.59
C VAL A 82 0.28 -19.75 -16.75
N ILE A 83 0.31 -20.47 -15.63
CA ILE A 83 -0.81 -20.61 -14.70
C ILE A 83 -0.75 -19.65 -13.52
N GLY A 84 0.40 -19.05 -13.26
CA GLY A 84 0.57 -18.14 -12.13
C GLY A 84 1.88 -17.35 -12.19
N ARG A 85 2.09 -16.56 -11.16
CA ARG A 85 3.31 -15.76 -11.01
C ARG A 85 3.80 -15.78 -9.58
N ARG A 86 5.06 -16.12 -9.37
CA ARG A 86 5.73 -15.95 -8.09
C ARG A 86 6.02 -14.49 -7.85
N THR A 87 5.60 -13.99 -6.72
CA THR A 87 5.66 -12.57 -6.36
C THR A 87 6.37 -12.41 -5.04
N ARG A 88 7.23 -11.38 -4.95
CA ARG A 88 7.91 -10.97 -3.72
C ARG A 88 7.38 -9.63 -3.26
N ILE A 89 7.07 -9.54 -1.97
CA ILE A 89 6.80 -8.29 -1.26
C ILE A 89 8.00 -7.96 -0.37
N LYS A 90 8.47 -6.73 -0.49
CA LYS A 90 9.49 -6.16 0.40
C LYS A 90 8.90 -5.01 1.20
N VAL A 91 9.06 -5.05 2.51
CA VAL A 91 8.66 -3.96 3.42
C VAL A 91 9.74 -2.87 3.40
N VAL A 92 9.54 -1.83 2.58
CA VAL A 92 10.51 -0.73 2.42
C VAL A 92 10.48 0.25 3.58
N LYS A 93 9.29 0.46 4.17
CA LYS A 93 9.09 1.33 5.33
C LYS A 93 8.02 0.72 6.23
N ASN A 94 8.27 0.72 7.51
CA ASN A 94 7.29 0.36 8.52
C ASN A 94 7.51 1.19 9.79
N LYS A 95 6.48 1.89 10.26
CA LYS A 95 6.51 2.67 11.50
C LYS A 95 6.02 1.87 12.71
N MET A 96 5.37 0.71 12.48
CA MET A 96 4.73 -0.10 13.52
C MET A 96 5.57 -1.30 13.95
N ALA A 97 6.48 -1.78 13.09
CA ALA A 97 7.31 -2.95 13.31
C ALA A 97 8.65 -2.81 12.53
N PRO A 98 9.65 -3.67 12.76
CA PRO A 98 10.91 -3.64 12.02
C PRO A 98 10.68 -3.73 10.51
N PRO A 99 11.26 -2.82 9.71
CA PRO A 99 11.17 -2.83 8.25
C PRO A 99 12.14 -3.84 7.63
N PHE A 100 12.17 -3.88 6.29
CA PHE A 100 13.10 -4.65 5.44
C PHE A 100 12.89 -6.16 5.44
N LYS A 101 11.77 -6.64 5.99
CA LYS A 101 11.36 -8.03 5.81
C LYS A 101 10.83 -8.24 4.40
N GLU A 102 11.05 -9.45 3.89
CA GLU A 102 10.57 -9.89 2.58
C GLU A 102 9.71 -11.14 2.74
N ALA A 103 8.70 -11.28 1.90
CA ALA A 103 7.88 -12.48 1.81
C ALA A 103 7.64 -12.81 0.33
N GLU A 104 7.63 -14.10 0.02
CA GLU A 104 7.35 -14.60 -1.32
C GLU A 104 6.10 -15.47 -1.29
N PHE A 105 5.28 -15.34 -2.32
CA PHE A 105 4.06 -16.13 -2.49
C PHE A 105 3.67 -16.20 -3.97
N ASP A 106 2.80 -17.14 -4.28
CA ASP A 106 2.32 -17.36 -5.63
C ASP A 106 0.95 -16.73 -5.83
N ILE A 107 0.80 -16.05 -6.97
CA ILE A 107 -0.49 -15.54 -7.45
C ILE A 107 -0.88 -16.40 -8.63
N MET A 108 -1.98 -17.13 -8.49
CA MET A 108 -2.53 -17.99 -9.54
C MET A 108 -3.54 -17.20 -10.38
N PHE A 109 -3.52 -17.43 -11.69
CA PHE A 109 -4.36 -16.70 -12.65
C PHE A 109 -5.50 -17.54 -13.17
N ARG A 110 -5.43 -18.84 -13.01
CA ARG A 110 -6.33 -19.80 -13.64
C ARG A 110 -6.81 -20.88 -12.67
N GLY A 111 -7.96 -21.46 -13.02
CA GLY A 111 -8.60 -22.51 -12.24
C GLY A 111 -9.45 -21.94 -11.11
N ASP A 112 -9.82 -22.81 -10.18
CA ASP A 112 -10.60 -22.43 -9.00
C ASP A 112 -9.76 -21.71 -7.93
N ASP A 113 -8.44 -21.59 -8.16
CA ASP A 113 -7.45 -20.99 -7.24
C ASP A 113 -7.01 -19.59 -7.61
N VAL A 114 -7.82 -18.84 -8.35
CA VAL A 114 -7.45 -17.47 -8.74
C VAL A 114 -7.17 -16.63 -7.50
N GLY A 115 -5.94 -16.07 -7.43
CA GLY A 115 -5.51 -15.26 -6.30
C GLY A 115 -4.24 -15.80 -5.63
N ILE A 116 -4.06 -15.48 -4.36
CA ILE A 116 -2.88 -15.91 -3.59
C ILE A 116 -3.06 -17.38 -3.18
N SER A 117 -2.09 -18.22 -3.56
CA SER A 117 -2.08 -19.63 -3.18
C SER A 117 -1.72 -19.78 -1.69
N LYS A 118 -2.71 -20.15 -0.89
CA LYS A 118 -2.53 -20.45 0.54
C LYS A 118 -1.73 -21.72 0.74
N GLU A 119 -2.06 -22.77 -0.01
CA GLU A 119 -1.43 -24.10 0.06
C GLU A 119 0.04 -24.05 -0.36
N GLY A 120 0.36 -23.27 -1.42
CA GLY A 120 1.74 -23.06 -1.84
C GLY A 120 2.58 -22.37 -0.77
N SER A 121 2.04 -21.34 -0.11
CA SER A 121 2.70 -20.66 0.99
C SER A 121 2.85 -21.55 2.22
N LEU A 122 1.83 -22.37 2.52
CA LEU A 122 1.85 -23.34 3.61
C LEU A 122 2.91 -24.40 3.41
N LEU A 123 3.04 -24.91 2.19
CA LEU A 123 4.06 -25.91 1.83
C LEU A 123 5.48 -25.33 2.00
N ASP A 124 5.71 -24.10 1.52
CA ASP A 124 7.02 -23.44 1.63
C ASP A 124 7.40 -23.21 3.11
N LEU A 125 6.46 -22.70 3.92
CA LEU A 125 6.66 -22.49 5.36
C LEU A 125 6.79 -23.82 6.11
N GLY A 126 6.06 -24.85 5.73
CA GLY A 126 6.16 -26.18 6.30
C GLY A 126 7.54 -26.81 6.09
N VAL A 127 8.13 -26.62 4.92
CA VAL A 127 9.51 -27.07 4.63
C VAL A 127 10.53 -26.24 5.42
N GLU A 128 10.36 -24.91 5.48
CA GLU A 128 11.24 -24.02 6.25
C GLU A 128 11.22 -24.33 7.74
N SER A 129 10.04 -24.67 8.28
CA SER A 129 9.84 -25.05 9.67
C SER A 129 10.15 -26.52 9.97
N GLN A 130 10.62 -27.28 8.98
CA GLN A 130 10.93 -28.73 9.12
C GLN A 130 9.74 -29.61 9.54
N ILE A 131 8.52 -29.15 9.32
CA ILE A 131 7.28 -29.89 9.55
C ILE A 131 6.98 -30.78 8.34
N VAL A 132 7.21 -30.24 7.14
CA VAL A 132 7.13 -30.96 5.88
C VAL A 132 8.53 -31.37 5.46
N GLU A 133 8.75 -32.66 5.28
CA GLU A 133 10.02 -33.21 4.81
C GLU A 133 10.12 -33.08 3.29
N LYS A 134 11.27 -32.58 2.81
CA LYS A 134 11.59 -32.55 1.38
C LYS A 134 12.77 -33.45 1.10
N SER A 135 12.51 -34.54 0.40
CA SER A 135 13.53 -35.48 -0.06
C SER A 135 13.64 -35.44 -1.59
N GLY A 136 14.65 -34.72 -2.09
CA GLY A 136 14.79 -34.45 -3.53
C GLY A 136 13.61 -33.66 -4.07
N THR A 137 12.82 -34.31 -4.95
CA THR A 137 11.60 -33.75 -5.54
C THR A 137 10.32 -34.11 -4.76
N TRP A 138 10.42 -34.98 -3.76
CA TRP A 138 9.28 -35.46 -3.00
C TRP A 138 9.04 -34.67 -1.74
N PHE A 139 7.77 -34.43 -1.46
CA PHE A 139 7.30 -33.82 -0.22
C PHE A 139 6.53 -34.85 0.59
N SER A 140 6.80 -34.92 1.90
CA SER A 140 6.13 -35.82 2.85
C SER A 140 5.81 -35.12 4.16
N TYR A 141 4.73 -35.57 4.80
CA TYR A 141 4.28 -35.09 6.10
C TYR A 141 3.81 -36.28 6.93
N GLY A 142 4.36 -36.46 8.15
CA GLY A 142 3.96 -37.56 9.04
C GLY A 142 4.15 -38.96 8.43
N GLY A 143 5.10 -39.15 7.51
CA GLY A 143 5.32 -40.42 6.77
C GLY A 143 4.44 -40.59 5.54
N GLU A 144 3.47 -39.72 5.29
CA GLU A 144 2.61 -39.72 4.12
C GLU A 144 3.22 -38.87 2.99
N ARG A 145 3.18 -39.37 1.76
CA ARG A 145 3.68 -38.64 0.58
C ARG A 145 2.64 -37.65 0.09
N LEU A 146 2.97 -36.36 0.09
CA LEU A 146 2.09 -35.30 -0.42
C LEU A 146 2.14 -35.21 -1.96
N GLY A 147 3.31 -35.50 -2.56
CA GLY A 147 3.46 -35.43 -4.00
C GLY A 147 4.89 -35.27 -4.49
N GLN A 148 5.11 -35.51 -5.78
CA GLN A 148 6.36 -35.27 -6.47
C GLN A 148 6.30 -33.86 -7.12
N GLY A 149 7.17 -32.99 -6.70
CA GLY A 149 7.18 -31.59 -7.13
C GLY A 149 6.23 -30.71 -6.33
N ARG A 150 6.54 -29.40 -6.37
CA ARG A 150 5.84 -28.40 -5.56
C ARG A 150 4.36 -28.26 -5.96
N GLU A 151 4.07 -28.31 -7.27
CA GLU A 151 2.71 -28.14 -7.77
C GLU A 151 1.81 -29.33 -7.41
N ASN A 152 2.31 -30.56 -7.53
CA ASN A 152 1.54 -31.73 -7.14
C ASN A 152 1.29 -31.78 -5.62
N ALA A 153 2.27 -31.41 -4.81
CA ALA A 153 2.08 -31.33 -3.37
C ALA A 153 1.08 -30.21 -2.99
N ARG A 154 1.08 -29.07 -3.71
CA ARG A 154 0.09 -28.00 -3.54
C ARG A 154 -1.32 -28.47 -3.87
N LEU A 155 -1.49 -29.17 -5.00
CA LEU A 155 -2.80 -29.72 -5.39
C LEU A 155 -3.29 -30.77 -4.38
N TYR A 156 -2.41 -31.63 -3.91
CA TYR A 156 -2.73 -32.61 -2.88
C TYR A 156 -3.22 -31.96 -1.59
N LEU A 157 -2.55 -30.90 -1.11
CA LEU A 157 -2.99 -30.15 0.09
C LEU A 157 -4.33 -29.46 -0.11
N ARG A 158 -4.65 -29.05 -1.32
CA ARG A 158 -5.95 -28.49 -1.67
C ARG A 158 -7.06 -29.53 -1.59
N GLU A 159 -6.83 -30.72 -2.13
CA GLU A 159 -7.80 -31.82 -2.10
C GLU A 159 -7.99 -32.38 -0.67
N ASN A 160 -6.93 -32.31 0.15
CA ASN A 160 -6.91 -32.80 1.51
C ASN A 160 -6.82 -31.67 2.54
N SER A 161 -7.92 -30.94 2.71
CA SER A 161 -8.02 -29.79 3.61
C SER A 161 -7.68 -30.11 5.09
N ASP A 162 -7.92 -31.36 5.53
CA ASP A 162 -7.62 -31.81 6.89
C ASP A 162 -6.12 -31.83 7.17
N ILE A 163 -5.33 -32.32 6.19
CA ILE A 163 -3.88 -32.35 6.27
C ILE A 163 -3.34 -30.92 6.21
N ALA A 164 -3.87 -30.08 5.31
CA ALA A 164 -3.49 -28.68 5.21
C ALA A 164 -3.73 -27.93 6.54
N THR A 165 -4.87 -28.17 7.19
CA THR A 165 -5.20 -27.55 8.49
C THR A 165 -4.27 -28.03 9.62
N ARG A 166 -3.89 -29.31 9.63
CA ARG A 166 -2.91 -29.83 10.60
C ARG A 166 -1.54 -29.16 10.41
N ILE A 167 -1.03 -29.14 9.18
CA ILE A 167 0.24 -28.47 8.86
C ILE A 167 0.16 -27.00 9.23
N GLU A 168 -0.95 -26.29 8.91
CA GLU A 168 -1.14 -24.88 9.28
C GLU A 168 -1.06 -24.69 10.80
N SER A 169 -1.72 -25.53 11.57
CA SER A 169 -1.70 -25.44 13.03
C SER A 169 -0.31 -25.64 13.62
N GLU A 170 0.47 -26.58 13.08
CA GLU A 170 1.84 -26.84 13.52
C GLU A 170 2.79 -25.71 13.11
N VAL A 171 2.70 -25.23 11.86
CA VAL A 171 3.49 -24.08 11.37
C VAL A 171 3.21 -22.84 12.23
N ARG A 172 1.94 -22.56 12.55
CA ARG A 172 1.57 -21.44 13.41
C ARG A 172 2.12 -21.55 14.82
N LYS A 173 2.15 -22.76 15.39
CA LYS A 173 2.75 -23.01 16.71
C LYS A 173 4.25 -22.73 16.69
N VAL A 174 4.97 -23.25 15.68
CA VAL A 174 6.42 -23.04 15.55
C VAL A 174 6.76 -21.56 15.34
N LEU A 175 5.97 -20.85 14.53
CA LEU A 175 6.17 -19.43 14.24
C LEU A 175 5.57 -18.50 15.29
N CYS A 176 4.98 -19.04 16.37
CA CYS A 176 4.29 -18.26 17.41
C CYS A 176 3.22 -17.30 16.85
N ILE A 177 2.50 -17.71 15.79
CA ILE A 177 1.42 -16.93 15.18
C ILE A 177 0.10 -17.35 15.84
N PRO A 178 -0.72 -16.41 16.38
CA PRO A 178 -1.99 -16.74 16.98
C PRO A 178 -2.91 -17.43 15.96
N LEU A 179 -3.64 -18.46 16.42
CA LEU A 179 -4.66 -19.12 15.60
C LEU A 179 -5.78 -18.13 15.28
N ALA A 180 -6.27 -18.18 14.04
CA ALA A 180 -7.31 -17.26 13.56
C ALA A 180 -8.69 -17.49 14.21
N ASP A 181 -8.84 -18.56 15.00
CA ASP A 181 -10.11 -18.97 15.62
C ASP A 181 -10.45 -18.28 16.95
N SER A 182 -9.60 -17.38 17.43
CA SER A 182 -10.05 -16.40 18.41
C SER A 182 -10.75 -15.24 17.69
N LYS A 183 -11.88 -15.51 17.04
CA LYS A 183 -12.93 -14.51 16.87
C LYS A 183 -13.43 -14.21 18.29
N GLU A 184 -12.78 -13.28 18.96
CA GLU A 184 -13.51 -12.47 19.93
C GLU A 184 -14.68 -11.89 19.17
N ALA A 185 -15.86 -12.41 19.44
CA ALA A 185 -17.12 -11.82 19.06
C ALA A 185 -17.06 -10.36 19.52
N VAL A 186 -16.87 -9.46 18.58
CA VAL A 186 -17.15 -8.05 18.83
C VAL A 186 -18.63 -8.03 19.15
N PRO A 187 -19.07 -7.64 20.37
CA PRO A 187 -20.48 -7.54 20.65
C PRO A 187 -21.07 -6.50 19.69
N GLU A 188 -21.98 -6.96 18.84
CA GLU A 188 -22.89 -6.13 18.08
C GLU A 188 -23.87 -5.47 19.05
N ASP A 189 -23.45 -4.48 19.81
CA ASP A 189 -24.38 -3.63 20.52
C ASP A 189 -23.70 -2.29 20.84
N SER A 190 -23.93 -1.36 19.95
CA SER A 190 -24.09 0.08 20.17
C SER A 190 -24.12 0.83 18.83
N ALA A 191 -25.16 0.64 18.07
CA ALA A 191 -25.59 1.67 17.14
C ALA A 191 -26.28 2.77 17.97
N PRO A 192 -25.80 4.02 17.93
CA PRO A 192 -26.55 5.10 18.57
C PRO A 192 -27.84 5.32 17.78
N PRO A 193 -29.00 5.55 18.45
CA PRO A 193 -30.27 5.75 17.80
C PRO A 193 -30.24 7.01 16.92
N VAL A 194 -30.61 6.85 15.68
CA VAL A 194 -30.88 7.96 14.76
C VAL A 194 -32.09 8.71 15.27
N ALA A 195 -31.89 9.93 15.77
CA ALA A 195 -32.96 10.84 16.11
C ALA A 195 -33.65 11.34 14.84
N PRO A 196 -35.00 11.38 14.82
CA PRO A 196 -35.74 11.87 13.66
C PRO A 196 -35.57 13.38 13.48
N SER A 197 -35.23 13.79 12.26
CA SER A 197 -35.20 15.18 11.82
C SER A 197 -36.60 15.77 11.84
N THR A 198 -36.85 16.69 12.77
CA THR A 198 -38.02 17.54 12.80
C THR A 198 -37.82 18.71 11.84
N GLN A 199 -38.61 18.77 10.81
CA GLN A 199 -38.82 19.94 9.98
C GLN A 199 -39.57 21.00 10.81
N THR A 200 -39.09 22.22 10.85
CA THR A 200 -39.90 23.42 11.10
C THR A 200 -39.25 24.64 10.47
N ALA A 201 -39.86 25.04 9.36
CA ALA A 201 -40.40 26.38 9.05
C ALA A 201 -39.53 27.62 9.36
N SER A 202 -39.26 28.32 8.26
CA SER A 202 -38.90 29.77 8.26
C SER A 202 -40.05 30.60 8.81
N PRO A 203 -39.76 31.83 9.32
CA PRO A 203 -40.32 32.97 8.65
C PRO A 203 -39.34 34.15 8.43
N GLU A 204 -39.77 34.91 7.48
CA GLU A 204 -39.40 36.18 6.91
C GLU A 204 -39.15 37.35 7.90
N SER A 205 -38.37 38.27 7.34
CA SER A 205 -38.58 39.72 7.23
C SER A 205 -37.83 40.65 8.16
N ALA A 206 -37.30 41.65 7.47
CA ALA A 206 -37.21 43.07 7.74
C ALA A 206 -36.02 43.56 8.59
N GLY A 207 -35.14 44.25 7.94
CA GLY A 207 -35.20 45.70 7.87
C GLY A 207 -33.96 46.41 8.41
N SER A 208 -33.40 47.22 7.57
CA SER A 208 -32.89 48.58 7.71
C SER A 208 -31.51 48.87 8.28
N ASP A 209 -30.77 49.48 7.38
CA ASP A 209 -30.08 50.76 7.49
C ASP A 209 -28.85 50.96 8.39
N GLY A 210 -27.85 51.54 7.73
CA GLY A 210 -26.95 52.52 8.39
C GLY A 210 -25.48 52.35 8.03
N ALA A 211 -25.06 52.90 6.90
CA ALA A 211 -24.23 54.13 6.78
C ALA A 211 -22.74 54.01 7.14
N VAL A 212 -21.92 54.11 6.09
CA VAL A 212 -20.84 55.10 5.86
C VAL A 212 -19.74 55.24 6.92
N ALA A 213 -18.52 54.97 6.50
CA ALA A 213 -17.40 55.94 6.54
C ALA A 213 -16.18 55.38 5.80
N GLU A 214 -15.80 56.08 4.79
CA GLU A 214 -14.49 56.29 4.22
C GLU A 214 -13.46 56.61 5.32
N ASP A 215 -12.23 56.13 5.13
CA ASP A 215 -11.11 57.06 5.09
C ASP A 215 -9.85 56.47 4.50
N THR A 216 -9.35 57.10 3.53
CA THR A 216 -8.13 57.38 2.84
C THR A 216 -6.86 57.37 3.72
N ASN A 217 -5.75 56.84 3.20
CA ASN A 217 -4.48 57.55 2.93
C ASN A 217 -3.35 56.56 2.64
N LYS A 218 -2.80 56.53 1.46
CA LYS A 218 -1.73 57.29 0.81
C LYS A 218 -0.29 56.86 1.16
N LYS A 219 0.38 56.43 0.11
CA LYS A 219 1.80 56.70 -0.24
C LYS A 219 2.89 56.18 0.70
N THR A 220 3.91 55.47 0.17
CA THR A 220 5.03 55.94 -0.67
C THR A 220 5.99 54.81 -0.97
N ASP A 221 6.34 54.66 -2.23
CA ASP A 221 7.61 54.17 -2.75
C ASP A 221 8.60 55.35 -2.68
N PRO A 222 9.91 55.30 -2.78
CA PRO A 222 10.72 54.51 -3.71
C PRO A 222 12.19 54.20 -3.26
N GLY A 223 12.93 53.53 -4.13
CA GLY A 223 14.38 53.67 -4.21
C GLY A 223 15.17 52.39 -4.29
N SER A 224 15.43 51.82 -5.48
CA SER A 224 16.58 52.13 -6.32
C SER A 224 17.94 51.87 -5.62
N LYS A 225 18.67 50.84 -6.03
CA LYS A 225 19.98 51.01 -6.69
C LYS A 225 20.66 49.69 -7.01
N ALA A 226 21.01 49.58 -8.26
CA ALA A 226 21.92 48.67 -8.92
C ALA A 226 23.38 48.78 -8.40
N ARG A 227 24.14 47.73 -8.52
CA ARG A 227 25.59 47.66 -8.88
C ARG A 227 25.95 46.19 -9.09
N SER A 228 26.11 45.65 -10.27
CA SER A 228 27.17 45.75 -11.28
C SER A 228 28.60 45.43 -10.81
N LYS A 229 29.16 44.57 -11.61
CA LYS A 229 30.60 44.32 -11.95
C LYS A 229 31.28 43.24 -11.16
N GLN A 230 31.68 42.18 -11.81
CA GLN A 230 32.76 41.99 -12.83
C GLN A 230 33.96 41.20 -12.23
N ARG A 231 34.36 40.23 -13.04
CA ARG A 231 35.75 39.80 -13.34
C ARG A 231 36.40 38.82 -12.33
N LYS A 232 37.10 37.76 -12.72
CA LYS A 232 37.98 37.38 -13.84
C LYS A 232 38.39 35.94 -13.58
N LYS A 233 38.36 34.93 -14.46
CA LYS A 233 39.46 34.50 -15.35
C LYS A 233 40.83 34.28 -14.67
N ALA A 234 41.30 33.05 -14.70
CA ALA A 234 42.60 32.47 -15.02
C ALA A 234 42.75 31.17 -14.25
N ALA A 235 42.93 30.05 -14.85
CA ALA A 235 44.07 29.50 -15.56
C ALA A 235 45.11 28.91 -14.57
N ALA A 236 45.17 27.61 -14.49
CA ALA A 236 46.30 26.74 -14.71
C ALA A 236 45.77 25.32 -14.88
#